data_907963d4966bdb1f38708608c61642ad
#
_entry.id   907963d4966bdb1f38708608c61642ad
#
_cell.length_a   1.000
_cell.length_b   1.000
_cell.length_c   1.000
_cell.angle_alpha   90.00
_cell.angle_beta   90.00
_cell.angle_gamma   90.00
#
_symmetry.space_group_name_H-M   'P 1'
#
loop_
_entity.id
_entity.type
_entity.pdbx_description
1 polymer ?
#
loop_
_entity_poly.entity_id
_entity_poly.type
_entity_poly.pdbx_seq_one_letter_code
_entity_poly.pdbx_strand_id
1 'polypeptide(L)'
;MAQDEHGTSPGVAVIADRYLATGFRLAGVASFSVQNSEEASVTLQRIVAEDKYHIIIITEKLSTALKREREAILARRKGRPVIAVIPDFEGPTGERLKELHNLISQSVGAELKFES
;
A
#
# COMPACT_ATOMS: atom_id res chain seq x y z
N MET A 1 0.22 -16.34 -9.89
CA MET A 1 0.82 -16.29 -9.65
C MET A 1 1.87 -15.44 -9.94
N ALA A 2 2.08 -15.13 -10.75
CA ALA A 2 3.23 -14.46 -11.07
C ALA A 2 3.47 -13.23 -10.35
N GLN A 3 2.53 -12.66 -9.80
CA GLN A 3 2.72 -11.43 -9.16
C GLN A 3 3.55 -11.51 -7.95
N ASP A 4 3.71 -12.63 -7.43
CA ASP A 4 4.44 -12.73 -6.22
C ASP A 4 5.83 -12.37 -6.39
N GLU A 5 6.32 -12.62 -7.54
CA GLU A 5 7.66 -12.38 -7.75
C GLU A 5 7.98 -10.97 -7.83
N HIS A 6 7.03 -10.11 -7.88
CA HIS A 6 7.33 -8.75 -7.96
C HIS A 6 7.83 -8.19 -6.69
N GLY A 7 7.61 -8.83 -5.60
CA GLY A 7 7.93 -8.21 -4.35
C GLY A 7 9.27 -8.58 -3.85
N THR A 8 10.09 -7.59 -3.59
CA THR A 8 11.24 -7.80 -2.76
C THR A 8 10.83 -7.69 -1.29
N SER A 9 9.57 -7.38 -1.03
CA SER A 9 9.03 -7.24 0.31
C SER A 9 7.80 -8.09 0.44
N PRO A 10 7.98 -9.41 0.50
CA PRO A 10 6.82 -10.28 0.57
C PRO A 10 5.99 -9.96 1.80
N GLY A 11 4.70 -9.97 1.63
CA GLY A 11 3.81 -9.66 2.71
C GLY A 11 3.42 -8.21 2.80
N VAL A 12 3.91 -7.36 1.92
CA VAL A 12 3.56 -5.93 1.90
C VAL A 12 2.82 -5.62 0.61
N ALA A 13 1.69 -4.93 0.73
CA ALA A 13 0.93 -4.48 -0.43
C ALA A 13 0.60 -3.01 -0.26
N VAL A 14 0.45 -2.30 -1.37
CA VAL A 14 0.09 -0.89 -1.37
C VAL A 14 -1.17 -0.70 -2.18
N ILE A 15 -2.11 0.07 -1.64
CA ILE A 15 -3.29 0.51 -2.38
C ILE A 15 -3.24 2.03 -2.42
N ALA A 16 -3.15 2.59 -3.62
CA ALA A 16 -2.95 4.03 -3.75
C ALA A 16 -3.34 4.49 -5.14
N ASP A 17 -3.22 5.80 -5.38
CA ASP A 17 -3.41 6.31 -6.72
C ASP A 17 -2.29 5.81 -7.62
N ARG A 18 -2.39 6.09 -8.90
CA ARG A 18 -1.47 5.47 -9.86
C ARG A 18 -0.03 5.97 -9.70
N TYR A 19 0.17 7.19 -9.24
CA TYR A 19 1.54 7.69 -9.09
C TYR A 19 2.25 6.99 -7.96
N LEU A 20 1.61 6.93 -6.80
CA LEU A 20 2.20 6.22 -5.67
C LEU A 20 2.32 4.74 -5.96
N ALA A 21 1.29 4.14 -6.53
CA ALA A 21 1.33 2.71 -6.81
C ALA A 21 2.46 2.38 -7.78
N THR A 22 2.64 3.22 -8.80
CA THR A 22 3.72 2.98 -9.75
C THR A 22 5.08 3.09 -9.07
N GLY A 23 5.24 4.10 -8.20
CA GLY A 23 6.51 4.26 -7.51
C GLY A 23 6.85 3.07 -6.63
N PHE A 24 5.86 2.59 -5.88
CA PHE A 24 6.10 1.42 -5.04
C PHE A 24 6.37 0.18 -5.87
N ARG A 25 5.67 0.05 -7.01
CA ARG A 25 5.91 -1.10 -7.87
C ARG A 25 7.32 -1.09 -8.42
N LEU A 26 7.82 0.08 -8.78
CA LEU A 26 9.20 0.18 -9.26
C LEU A 26 10.20 -0.16 -8.16
N ALA A 27 9.80 0.01 -6.91
CA ALA A 27 10.65 -0.36 -5.78
C ALA A 27 10.49 -1.82 -5.39
N GLY A 28 9.69 -2.59 -6.12
CA GLY A 28 9.56 -4.02 -5.87
C GLY A 28 8.45 -4.39 -4.91
N VAL A 29 7.51 -3.50 -4.66
CA VAL A 29 6.42 -3.77 -3.72
C VAL A 29 5.15 -4.05 -4.51
N ALA A 30 4.39 -5.05 -4.09
CA ALA A 30 3.10 -5.33 -4.71
C ALA A 30 2.20 -4.11 -4.55
N SER A 31 1.72 -3.56 -5.67
CA SER A 31 1.02 -2.29 -5.65
C SER A 31 -0.23 -2.36 -6.48
N PHE A 32 -1.30 -1.78 -5.96
CA PHE A 32 -2.60 -1.81 -6.58
C PHE A 32 -3.09 -0.38 -6.76
N SER A 33 -3.25 0.03 -7.99
CA SER A 33 -3.68 1.38 -8.31
C SER A 33 -5.20 1.43 -8.34
N VAL A 34 -5.78 2.41 -7.65
CA VAL A 34 -7.23 2.57 -7.62
C VAL A 34 -7.57 4.01 -7.90
N GLN A 35 -8.77 4.25 -8.44
CA GLN A 35 -9.19 5.58 -8.80
C GLN A 35 -10.15 6.20 -7.80
N ASN A 36 -10.79 5.38 -6.98
CA ASN A 36 -11.77 5.89 -6.03
C ASN A 36 -11.90 4.92 -4.87
N SER A 37 -12.70 5.31 -3.90
CA SER A 37 -12.83 4.50 -2.70
C SER A 37 -13.56 3.18 -2.96
N GLU A 38 -14.42 3.13 -3.96
CA GLU A 38 -15.11 1.90 -4.25
C GLU A 38 -14.16 0.85 -4.79
N GLU A 39 -13.30 1.25 -5.71
CA GLU A 39 -12.28 0.34 -6.20
C GLU A 39 -11.34 -0.08 -5.06
N ALA A 40 -11.02 0.87 -4.21
CA ALA A 40 -10.14 0.57 -3.08
C ALA A 40 -10.78 -0.44 -2.14
N SER A 41 -12.08 -0.31 -1.90
CA SER A 41 -12.78 -1.25 -1.03
C SER A 41 -12.73 -2.65 -1.59
N VAL A 42 -13.03 -2.79 -2.88
CA VAL A 42 -12.99 -4.09 -3.54
C VAL A 42 -11.59 -4.68 -3.49
N THR A 43 -10.60 -3.85 -3.78
CA THR A 43 -9.22 -4.31 -3.79
C THR A 43 -8.79 -4.74 -2.40
N LEU A 44 -9.12 -3.93 -1.38
CA LEU A 44 -8.75 -4.27 0.00
C LEU A 44 -9.35 -5.60 0.41
N GLN A 45 -10.62 -5.80 0.14
CA GLN A 45 -11.26 -7.05 0.52
C GLN A 45 -10.65 -8.23 -0.20
N ARG A 46 -10.30 -8.06 -1.47
CA ARG A 46 -9.72 -9.13 -2.23
C ARG A 46 -8.35 -9.52 -1.71
N ILE A 47 -7.48 -8.53 -1.45
CA ILE A 47 -6.13 -8.87 -1.02
C ILE A 47 -6.12 -9.39 0.42
N VAL A 48 -7.06 -8.96 1.24
CA VAL A 48 -7.19 -9.53 2.58
C VAL A 48 -7.59 -10.98 2.49
N ALA A 49 -8.50 -11.29 1.56
CA ALA A 49 -8.95 -12.68 1.39
C ALA A 49 -7.83 -13.59 0.91
N GLU A 50 -6.87 -13.05 0.18
CA GLU A 50 -5.74 -13.85 -0.27
C GLU A 50 -4.83 -14.23 0.88
N ASP A 51 -4.88 -13.47 1.94
CA ASP A 51 -4.19 -13.82 3.20
C ASP A 51 -2.69 -14.00 3.04
N LYS A 52 -2.08 -13.24 2.17
CA LYS A 52 -0.64 -13.34 2.01
C LYS A 52 0.08 -12.05 2.33
N TYR A 53 -0.65 -11.00 2.72
CA TYR A 53 -0.03 -9.73 3.05
C TYR A 53 -0.17 -9.49 4.55
N HIS A 54 0.94 -9.16 5.17
CA HIS A 54 0.94 -8.83 6.60
C HIS A 54 0.75 -7.34 6.82
N ILE A 55 1.15 -6.55 5.85
CA ILE A 55 1.06 -5.10 5.94
C ILE A 55 0.40 -4.59 4.66
N ILE A 56 -0.61 -3.75 4.83
CA ILE A 56 -1.25 -3.10 3.69
C ILE A 56 -1.09 -1.60 3.89
N ILE A 57 -0.45 -0.94 2.96
CA ILE A 57 -0.20 0.48 3.01
C ILE A 57 -1.28 1.18 2.18
N ILE A 58 -1.96 2.17 2.78
CA ILE A 58 -2.95 2.94 2.06
C ILE A 58 -2.74 4.42 2.35
N THR A 59 -3.26 5.26 1.48
CA THR A 59 -3.14 6.71 1.67
C THR A 59 -4.17 7.20 2.68
N GLU A 60 -3.96 8.40 3.20
CA GLU A 60 -4.86 8.97 4.19
C GLU A 60 -6.27 9.08 3.70
N LYS A 61 -6.46 9.55 2.47
CA LYS A 61 -7.80 9.67 1.93
C LYS A 61 -8.51 8.34 1.86
N LEU A 62 -7.81 7.33 1.38
CA LEU A 62 -8.42 6.01 1.29
C LEU A 62 -8.65 5.43 2.68
N SER A 63 -7.73 5.68 3.59
CA SER A 63 -7.89 5.19 4.95
C SER A 63 -9.17 5.73 5.59
N THR A 64 -9.42 7.01 5.40
CA THR A 64 -10.62 7.62 5.94
C THR A 64 -11.87 7.05 5.27
N ALA A 65 -11.82 6.92 3.96
CA ALA A 65 -12.99 6.42 3.23
C ALA A 65 -13.28 4.96 3.54
N LEU A 66 -12.26 4.20 3.90
CA LEU A 66 -12.43 2.77 4.16
C LEU A 66 -12.45 2.44 5.64
N LYS A 67 -12.83 3.40 6.48
CA LYS A 67 -12.77 3.20 7.91
C LYS A 67 -13.55 1.97 8.37
N ARG A 68 -14.76 1.78 7.84
CA ARG A 68 -15.56 0.64 8.23
C ARG A 68 -14.92 -0.67 7.85
N GLU A 69 -14.39 -0.72 6.63
CA GLU A 69 -13.74 -1.93 6.15
C GLU A 69 -12.51 -2.24 6.99
N ARG A 70 -11.73 -1.20 7.33
CA ARG A 70 -10.55 -1.41 8.14
C ARG A 70 -10.90 -1.97 9.52
N GLU A 71 -11.92 -1.39 10.14
CA GLU A 71 -12.32 -1.83 11.47
C GLU A 71 -12.84 -3.25 11.44
N ALA A 72 -13.60 -3.58 10.39
CA ALA A 72 -14.12 -4.94 10.29
C ALA A 72 -13.00 -5.94 10.08
N ILE A 73 -12.00 -5.58 9.31
CA ILE A 73 -10.86 -6.46 9.07
C ILE A 73 -10.10 -6.72 10.36
N LEU A 74 -9.82 -5.65 11.12
CA LEU A 74 -9.09 -5.80 12.36
C LEU A 74 -9.86 -6.66 13.35
N ALA A 75 -11.17 -6.47 13.40
CA ALA A 75 -11.98 -7.25 14.34
C ALA A 75 -11.96 -8.72 14.02
N ARG A 76 -11.98 -9.06 12.73
CA ARG A 76 -12.07 -10.47 12.35
C ARG A 76 -10.73 -11.17 12.35
N ARG A 77 -9.67 -10.44 12.05
CA ARG A 77 -8.39 -11.10 11.81
C ARG A 77 -7.40 -10.93 12.94
N LYS A 78 -7.83 -10.33 14.02
CA LYS A 78 -7.03 -10.25 15.24
C LYS A 78 -5.66 -9.63 15.00
N GLY A 79 -5.67 -8.48 14.37
CA GLY A 79 -4.44 -7.73 14.17
C GLY A 79 -3.72 -7.98 12.87
N ARG A 80 -4.23 -8.84 12.03
CA ARG A 80 -3.63 -9.09 10.73
C ARG A 80 -4.64 -8.86 9.64
N PRO A 81 -4.27 -8.19 8.55
CA PRO A 81 -3.00 -7.48 8.34
C PRO A 81 -2.98 -6.17 9.10
N VAL A 82 -1.80 -5.63 9.28
CA VAL A 82 -1.63 -4.28 9.81
C VAL A 82 -1.86 -3.32 8.66
N ILE A 83 -2.62 -2.27 8.91
CA ILE A 83 -2.86 -1.27 7.88
C ILE A 83 -2.09 -0.02 8.26
N ALA A 84 -1.13 0.33 7.40
CA ALA A 84 -0.29 1.50 7.61
C ALA A 84 -0.76 2.61 6.69
N VAL A 85 -0.81 3.84 7.21
CA VAL A 85 -1.35 4.97 6.46
C VAL A 85 -0.22 5.92 6.11
N ILE A 86 -0.17 6.33 4.84
CA ILE A 86 0.83 7.29 4.38
C ILE A 86 0.11 8.50 3.79
N PRO A 87 0.83 9.63 3.67
CA PRO A 87 0.22 10.83 3.11
C PRO A 87 -0.17 10.66 1.65
N ASP A 88 -1.13 11.46 1.22
CA ASP A 88 -1.54 11.45 -0.17
C ASP A 88 -0.53 12.18 -1.04
N PHE A 89 -0.48 11.77 -2.30
CA PHE A 89 0.35 12.43 -3.30
C PHE A 89 -0.57 13.22 -4.22
N GLU A 90 -0.27 14.51 -4.37
CA GLU A 90 -1.20 15.37 -5.07
C GLU A 90 -0.87 15.63 -6.52
N GLY A 91 0.10 14.97 -7.04
CA GLY A 91 0.37 15.09 -8.45
C GLY A 91 1.81 15.40 -8.76
N PRO A 92 2.21 15.18 -10.00
CA PRO A 92 3.62 15.25 -10.37
C PRO A 92 4.08 16.66 -10.67
N THR A 93 4.59 17.34 -9.67
CA THR A 93 5.36 18.56 -9.87
C THR A 93 6.78 18.21 -9.49
N GLY A 94 7.70 19.11 -9.78
CA GLY A 94 9.09 18.86 -9.47
C GLY A 94 9.32 18.55 -8.01
N GLU A 95 8.77 19.39 -7.14
CA GLU A 95 8.90 19.17 -5.72
C GLU A 95 8.16 17.95 -5.25
N ARG A 96 6.98 17.75 -5.81
CA ARG A 96 6.17 16.61 -5.41
C ARG A 96 6.83 15.29 -5.79
N LEU A 97 7.51 15.27 -6.92
CA LEU A 97 8.21 14.06 -7.32
C LEU A 97 9.35 13.74 -6.36
N LYS A 98 10.01 14.77 -5.86
CA LYS A 98 11.03 14.55 -4.86
C LYS A 98 10.44 13.98 -3.59
N GLU A 99 9.32 14.53 -3.15
CA GLU A 99 8.65 14.02 -1.97
C GLU A 99 8.22 12.59 -2.16
N LEU A 100 7.72 12.27 -3.35
CA LEU A 100 7.30 10.92 -3.64
C LEU A 100 8.48 9.97 -3.56
N HIS A 101 9.59 10.36 -4.16
CA HIS A 101 10.79 9.54 -4.13
C HIS A 101 11.23 9.28 -2.68
N ASN A 102 11.25 10.33 -1.87
CA ASN A 102 11.65 10.19 -0.49
C ASN A 102 10.69 9.30 0.30
N LEU A 103 9.39 9.49 0.06
CA LEU A 103 8.39 8.70 0.74
C LEU A 103 8.55 7.22 0.45
N ILE A 104 8.72 6.89 -0.83
CA ILE A 104 8.88 5.51 -1.23
C ILE A 104 10.17 4.94 -0.66
N SER A 105 11.24 5.70 -0.72
CA SER A 105 12.52 5.25 -0.20
C SER A 105 12.44 4.95 1.28
N GLN A 106 11.77 5.82 2.03
CA GLN A 106 11.63 5.60 3.46
C GLN A 106 10.76 4.39 3.78
N SER A 107 9.68 4.23 3.03
CA SER A 107 8.75 3.13 3.28
C SER A 107 9.38 1.78 2.98
N VAL A 108 10.12 1.70 1.89
CA VAL A 108 10.74 0.44 1.49
C VAL A 108 12.05 0.22 2.21
N GLY A 109 12.75 1.31 2.50
CA GLY A 109 14.06 1.21 3.11
C GLY A 109 14.06 0.57 4.47
N ALA A 110 12.94 0.68 5.19
CA ALA A 110 12.86 0.05 6.50
C ALA A 110 13.07 -1.46 6.39
N GLU A 111 12.55 -2.06 5.34
CA GLU A 111 12.76 -3.48 5.13
C GLU A 111 14.13 -3.78 4.59
N LEU A 112 14.60 -2.96 3.70
CA LEU A 112 15.90 -3.20 3.10
C LEU A 112 17.03 -3.08 4.10
N LYS A 113 16.83 -2.25 5.10
CA LYS A 113 17.85 -2.07 6.11
C LYS A 113 18.18 -3.33 6.86
N PHE A 114 17.23 -4.18 7.03
CA PHE A 114 17.47 -5.40 7.77
C PHE A 114 18.29 -6.38 6.97
N GLU A 115 18.38 -6.17 5.70
CA GLU A 115 19.13 -7.07 4.86
C GLU A 115 20.56 -6.65 4.70
N SER A 116 20.86 -5.43 5.00
CA SER A 116 22.22 -5.01 4.92
C SER A 116 22.87 -5.07 6.27
#